data_232e68a8162e568f3dc740fe7653f177
#
_entry.id   232e68a8162e568f3dc740fe7653f177
#
_cell.length_a   1.000
_cell.length_b   1.000
_cell.length_c   1.000
_cell.angle_alpha   90.00
_cell.angle_beta   90.00
_cell.angle_gamma   90.00
#
_symmetry.space_group_name_H-M   'P 1'
#
loop_
_entity.id
_entity.type
_entity.pdbx_description
1 polymer ?
#
loop_
_entity_poly.entity_id
_entity_poly.type
_entity_poly.pdbx_seq_one_letter_code
_entity_poly.pdbx_strand_id
1 'polypeptide(L)'
;MANITIGEDLQGLIAALEEFAGDTGAYTRVLQAGGEIVKSIEKEEIKYQKFIDEGDMIRSVSAVIKPKEQLVDIYPVGSVKRGRITTRNAEKAAYLHYGVKGRIEASKFMDNVKKDSEVASQNAMQSEFNQILREKGL
;
A
#
# COMPACT_ATOMS: atom_id res chain seq x y z
N MET A 1 -1.70 12.00 12.39
CA MET A 1 -1.84 11.32 13.67
C MET A 1 -3.24 11.57 14.19
N ALA A 2 -3.98 10.52 14.47
CA ALA A 2 -5.32 10.66 15.01
C ALA A 2 -5.24 11.26 16.41
N ASN A 3 -6.02 12.31 16.66
CA ASN A 3 -6.18 12.82 18.01
C ASN A 3 -7.05 11.85 18.80
N ILE A 4 -6.46 11.24 19.81
CA ILE A 4 -7.19 10.37 20.72
C ILE A 4 -7.77 11.25 21.81
N THR A 5 -9.09 11.42 21.80
CA THR A 5 -9.77 12.06 22.91
C THR A 5 -9.90 11.03 24.03
N ILE A 6 -9.15 11.23 25.09
CA ILE A 6 -9.12 10.30 26.22
C ILE A 6 -10.25 10.67 27.17
N GLY A 7 -11.30 9.84 27.20
CA GLY A 7 -12.42 9.96 28.12
C GLY A 7 -12.17 9.23 29.44
N GLU A 8 -13.25 8.87 30.11
CA GLU A 8 -13.24 8.26 31.44
C GLU A 8 -12.52 6.91 31.54
N ASP A 9 -12.33 6.23 30.40
CA ASP A 9 -11.72 4.89 30.36
C ASP A 9 -10.32 4.89 29.75
N LEU A 10 -9.50 5.83 30.20
CA LEU A 10 -8.11 5.98 29.76
C LEU A 10 -7.31 4.67 29.93
N GLN A 11 -7.47 3.97 31.04
CA GLN A 11 -6.73 2.76 31.32
C GLN A 11 -7.10 1.62 30.36
N GLY A 12 -8.37 1.49 30.05
CA GLY A 12 -8.84 0.51 29.05
C GLY A 12 -8.30 0.81 27.68
N LEU A 13 -8.28 2.08 27.27
CA LEU A 13 -7.74 2.49 25.99
C LEU A 13 -6.23 2.21 25.89
N ILE A 14 -5.47 2.56 26.92
CA ILE A 14 -4.03 2.31 26.97
C ILE A 14 -3.76 0.80 26.86
N ALA A 15 -4.49 -0.02 27.62
CA ALA A 15 -4.34 -1.47 27.59
C ALA A 15 -4.64 -2.04 26.18
N ALA A 16 -5.68 -1.53 25.52
CA ALA A 16 -6.02 -1.94 24.16
C ALA A 16 -4.94 -1.54 23.15
N LEU A 17 -4.39 -0.35 23.27
CA LEU A 17 -3.31 0.13 22.40
C LEU A 17 -2.02 -0.68 22.61
N GLU A 18 -1.69 -1.03 23.85
CA GLU A 18 -0.56 -1.87 24.17
C GLU A 18 -0.73 -3.28 23.61
N GLU A 19 -1.91 -3.86 23.76
CA GLU A 19 -2.24 -5.17 23.20
C GLU A 19 -2.17 -5.13 21.68
N PHE A 20 -2.73 -4.10 21.04
CA PHE A 20 -2.61 -3.90 19.60
C PHE A 20 -1.15 -3.79 19.17
N ALA A 21 -0.34 -3.01 19.87
CA ALA A 21 1.07 -2.83 19.56
C ALA A 21 1.87 -4.13 19.62
N GLY A 22 1.47 -5.07 20.46
CA GLY A 22 2.08 -6.39 20.56
C GLY A 22 1.48 -7.43 19.61
N ASP A 23 0.41 -7.09 18.93
CA ASP A 23 -0.32 -8.03 18.04
C ASP A 23 0.08 -7.85 16.58
N THR A 24 1.03 -8.66 16.13
CA THR A 24 1.50 -8.65 14.73
C THR A 24 0.35 -8.97 13.76
N GLY A 25 -0.60 -9.83 14.15
CA GLY A 25 -1.77 -10.15 13.33
C GLY A 25 -2.67 -8.93 13.13
N ALA A 26 -2.87 -8.13 14.18
CA ALA A 26 -3.64 -6.89 14.10
C ALA A 26 -2.98 -5.86 13.17
N TYR A 27 -1.67 -5.68 13.28
CA TYR A 27 -0.92 -4.83 12.35
C TYR A 27 -1.08 -5.31 10.91
N THR A 28 -0.96 -6.60 10.68
CA THR A 28 -1.11 -7.20 9.35
C THR A 28 -2.48 -6.87 8.76
N ARG A 29 -3.54 -7.01 9.54
CA ARG A 29 -4.91 -6.70 9.11
C ARG A 29 -5.06 -5.23 8.69
N VAL A 30 -4.55 -4.31 9.49
CA VAL A 30 -4.63 -2.87 9.21
C VAL A 30 -3.83 -2.51 7.96
N LEU A 31 -2.59 -2.99 7.87
CA LEU A 31 -1.72 -2.75 6.72
C LEU A 31 -2.31 -3.36 5.44
N GLN A 32 -2.90 -4.53 5.52
CA GLN A 32 -3.56 -5.17 4.39
C GLN A 32 -4.75 -4.36 3.92
N ALA A 33 -5.58 -3.85 4.82
CA ALA A 33 -6.73 -3.03 4.46
C ALA A 33 -6.31 -1.78 3.68
N GLY A 34 -5.29 -1.07 4.16
CA GLY A 34 -4.73 0.09 3.45
C GLY A 34 -4.03 -0.29 2.15
N GLY A 35 -3.25 -1.36 2.19
CA GLY A 35 -2.49 -1.86 1.04
C GLY A 35 -3.36 -2.27 -0.13
N GLU A 36 -4.50 -2.91 0.11
CA GLU A 36 -5.43 -3.32 -0.94
C GLU A 36 -6.04 -2.11 -1.66
N ILE A 37 -6.32 -1.03 -0.95
CA ILE A 37 -6.81 0.22 -1.56
C ILE A 37 -5.74 0.82 -2.48
N VAL A 38 -4.51 0.97 -1.99
CA VAL A 38 -3.41 1.53 -2.80
C VAL A 38 -3.11 0.64 -4.00
N LYS A 39 -3.10 -0.67 -3.81
CA LYS A 39 -2.89 -1.65 -4.89
C LYS A 39 -3.93 -1.49 -6.01
N SER A 40 -5.21 -1.38 -5.66
CA SER A 40 -6.28 -1.17 -6.63
C SER A 40 -6.11 0.13 -7.40
N ILE A 41 -5.76 1.20 -6.71
CA ILE A 41 -5.57 2.52 -7.31
C ILE A 41 -4.33 2.52 -8.22
N GLU A 42 -3.25 1.86 -7.80
CA GLU A 42 -2.05 1.73 -8.62
C GLU A 42 -2.33 0.98 -9.92
N LYS A 43 -3.08 -0.12 -9.85
CA LYS A 43 -3.49 -0.86 -11.05
C LYS A 43 -4.33 0.00 -12.00
N GLU A 44 -5.26 0.75 -11.46
CA GLU A 44 -6.10 1.66 -12.26
C GLU A 44 -5.27 2.78 -12.90
N GLU A 45 -4.31 3.35 -12.17
CA GLU A 45 -3.43 4.39 -12.71
C GLU A 45 -2.53 3.85 -13.82
N ILE A 46 -1.94 2.66 -13.66
CA ILE A 46 -1.13 2.03 -14.71
C ILE A 46 -1.99 1.84 -15.97
N LYS A 47 -3.21 1.37 -15.79
CA LYS A 47 -4.16 1.17 -16.88
C LYS A 47 -4.55 2.50 -17.55
N TYR A 48 -4.76 3.53 -16.77
CA TYR A 48 -5.07 4.88 -17.28
C TYR A 48 -3.95 5.46 -18.12
N GLN A 49 -2.71 5.26 -17.73
CA GLN A 49 -1.52 5.76 -18.44
C GLN A 49 -1.30 5.07 -19.80
N LYS A 50 -1.89 3.90 -20.02
CA LYS A 50 -1.76 3.13 -21.28
C LYS A 50 -0.32 2.87 -21.70
N PHE A 51 0.51 2.47 -20.75
CA PHE A 51 1.90 2.10 -21.03
C PHE A 51 1.97 0.88 -21.95
N ILE A 52 3.03 0.80 -22.75
CA ILE A 52 3.33 -0.37 -23.55
C ILE A 52 3.65 -1.52 -22.60
N ASP A 53 3.12 -2.72 -22.87
CA ASP A 53 3.31 -3.93 -22.05
C ASP A 53 2.85 -3.78 -20.59
N GLU A 54 1.83 -2.96 -20.34
CA GLU A 54 1.32 -2.70 -19.00
C GLU A 54 0.73 -3.94 -18.30
N GLY A 55 0.31 -4.94 -19.08
CA GLY A 55 -0.38 -6.12 -18.54
C GLY A 55 0.41 -6.85 -17.47
N ASP A 56 1.73 -7.03 -17.67
CA ASP A 56 2.59 -7.67 -16.68
C ASP A 56 2.72 -6.83 -15.41
N MET A 57 2.82 -5.52 -15.55
CA MET A 57 2.86 -4.61 -14.41
C MET A 57 1.55 -4.64 -13.61
N ILE A 58 0.41 -4.56 -14.31
CA ILE A 58 -0.91 -4.58 -13.66
C ILE A 58 -1.08 -5.87 -12.85
N ARG A 59 -0.78 -7.02 -13.45
CA ARG A 59 -0.91 -8.32 -12.78
C ARG A 59 0.05 -8.49 -11.60
N SER A 60 1.21 -7.86 -11.66
CA SER A 60 2.27 -8.03 -10.68
C SER A 60 2.18 -7.08 -9.48
N VAL A 61 1.36 -6.03 -9.55
CA VAL A 61 1.19 -5.11 -8.41
C VAL A 61 0.70 -5.89 -7.20
N SER A 62 1.45 -5.82 -6.13
CA SER A 62 1.19 -6.57 -4.90
C SER A 62 1.45 -5.72 -3.68
N ALA A 63 0.75 -6.02 -2.60
CA ALA A 63 0.99 -5.44 -1.30
C ALA A 63 1.89 -6.40 -0.51
N VAL A 64 3.12 -5.98 -0.24
CA VAL A 64 4.09 -6.75 0.54
C VAL A 64 4.09 -6.20 1.96
N ILE A 65 3.52 -6.96 2.87
CA ILE A 65 3.33 -6.53 4.26
C ILE A 65 4.56 -6.87 5.08
N LYS A 66 5.06 -5.87 5.79
CA LYS A 66 6.21 -5.98 6.69
C LYS A 66 5.79 -5.59 8.11
N PRO A 67 5.17 -6.53 8.86
CA PRO A 67 4.55 -6.21 10.16
C PRO A 67 5.55 -5.68 11.19
N LYS A 68 6.76 -6.21 11.20
CA LYS A 68 7.81 -5.79 12.13
C LYS A 68 8.26 -4.35 11.88
N GLU A 69 8.23 -3.91 10.64
CA GLU A 69 8.57 -2.55 10.24
C GLU A 69 7.36 -1.63 10.25
N GLN A 70 6.17 -2.17 10.52
CA GLN A 70 4.90 -1.46 10.57
C GLN A 70 4.59 -0.73 9.26
N LEU A 71 4.90 -1.38 8.13
CA LEU A 71 4.66 -0.81 6.82
C LEU A 71 4.21 -1.86 5.81
N VAL A 72 3.67 -1.40 4.71
CA VAL A 72 3.33 -2.20 3.55
C VAL A 72 3.89 -1.50 2.31
N ASP A 73 4.62 -2.27 1.50
CA ASP A 73 5.12 -1.80 0.21
C ASP A 73 4.19 -2.26 -0.90
N ILE A 74 3.75 -1.35 -1.74
CA ILE A 74 2.93 -1.66 -2.89
C ILE A 74 3.74 -1.37 -4.15
N TYR A 75 4.02 -2.40 -4.92
CA TYR A 75 4.82 -2.27 -6.15
C TYR A 75 4.60 -3.49 -7.06
N PRO A 76 4.94 -3.36 -8.36
CA PRO A 76 4.96 -4.51 -9.26
C PRO A 76 6.09 -5.46 -8.88
N VAL A 77 5.75 -6.65 -8.39
CA VAL A 77 6.72 -7.66 -7.98
C VAL A 77 7.13 -8.55 -9.15
N GLY A 78 8.20 -9.31 -8.96
CA GLY A 78 8.64 -10.32 -9.92
C GLY A 78 9.33 -9.75 -11.15
N SER A 79 9.57 -10.61 -12.11
CA SER A 79 10.34 -10.32 -13.32
C SER A 79 9.67 -10.93 -14.53
N VAL A 80 9.92 -10.34 -15.69
CA VAL A 80 9.50 -10.88 -16.99
C VAL A 80 10.75 -11.20 -17.80
N LYS A 81 10.82 -12.43 -18.31
CA LYS A 81 11.90 -12.88 -19.19
C LYS A 81 11.43 -12.86 -20.63
N ARG A 82 12.16 -12.14 -21.48
CA ARG A 82 11.94 -12.13 -22.93
C ARG A 82 13.24 -12.47 -23.63
N GLY A 83 13.33 -13.68 -24.18
CA GLY A 83 14.57 -14.19 -24.75
C GLY A 83 15.65 -14.32 -23.67
N ARG A 84 16.77 -13.59 -23.83
CA ARG A 84 17.90 -13.60 -22.89
C ARG A 84 17.80 -12.49 -21.83
N ILE A 85 16.82 -11.60 -21.96
CA ILE A 85 16.68 -10.43 -21.09
C ILE A 85 15.63 -10.71 -20.03
N THR A 86 16.02 -10.52 -18.78
CA THR A 86 15.10 -10.55 -17.63
C THR A 86 15.01 -9.14 -17.06
N THR A 87 13.79 -8.60 -17.01
CA THR A 87 13.53 -7.27 -16.47
C THR A 87 12.60 -7.39 -15.26
N ARG A 88 12.98 -6.77 -14.15
CA ARG A 88 12.11 -6.71 -12.99
C ARG A 88 10.97 -5.72 -13.22
N ASN A 89 9.76 -6.10 -12.84
CA ASN A 89 8.57 -5.24 -13.00
C ASN A 89 8.73 -3.92 -12.23
N ALA A 90 9.37 -3.95 -11.06
CA ALA A 90 9.65 -2.74 -10.28
C ALA A 90 10.59 -1.76 -11.02
N GLU A 91 11.60 -2.26 -11.72
CA GLU A 91 12.48 -1.43 -12.56
C GLU A 91 11.71 -0.78 -13.69
N LYS A 92 10.88 -1.57 -14.36
CA LYS A 92 10.03 -1.08 -15.46
C LYS A 92 9.13 0.06 -14.98
N ALA A 93 8.51 -0.09 -13.81
CA ALA A 93 7.71 0.96 -13.20
C ALA A 93 8.53 2.20 -12.88
N ALA A 94 9.75 2.03 -12.35
CA ALA A 94 10.63 3.15 -12.05
C ALA A 94 11.04 3.93 -13.32
N TYR A 95 11.35 3.23 -14.40
CA TYR A 95 11.66 3.88 -15.69
C TYR A 95 10.47 4.69 -16.22
N LEU A 96 9.26 4.16 -16.07
CA LEU A 96 8.05 4.85 -16.51
C LEU A 96 7.73 6.07 -15.64
N HIS A 97 7.98 5.97 -14.35
CA HIS A 97 7.74 7.07 -13.42
C HIS A 97 8.76 8.21 -13.59
N TYR A 98 10.05 7.87 -13.53
CA TYR A 98 11.13 8.86 -13.57
C TYR A 98 11.57 9.23 -15.00
N GLY A 99 11.26 8.39 -15.96
CA GLY A 99 11.73 8.54 -17.34
C GLY A 99 13.15 8.03 -17.52
N VAL A 100 13.56 7.94 -18.77
CA VAL A 100 14.93 7.64 -19.19
C VAL A 100 15.31 8.65 -20.25
N LYS A 101 16.34 9.43 -20.00
CA LYS A 101 16.78 10.52 -20.87
C LYS A 101 16.95 10.03 -22.33
N GLY A 102 16.24 10.69 -23.24
CA GLY A 102 16.30 10.39 -24.67
C GLY A 102 15.50 9.15 -25.10
N ARG A 103 14.84 8.44 -24.18
CA ARG A 103 14.10 7.20 -24.50
C ARG A 103 12.66 7.18 -23.94
N ILE A 104 12.49 7.53 -22.68
CA ILE A 104 11.20 7.44 -21.99
C ILE A 104 10.95 8.78 -21.30
N GLU A 105 9.80 9.37 -21.60
CA GLU A 105 9.34 10.57 -20.89
C GLU A 105 8.81 10.18 -19.50
N ALA A 106 9.17 11.00 -18.50
CA ALA A 106 8.70 10.77 -17.14
C ALA A 106 7.18 10.96 -17.03
N SER A 107 6.46 9.93 -16.61
CA SER A 107 5.01 10.01 -16.43
C SER A 107 4.61 10.53 -15.05
N LYS A 108 5.46 10.33 -14.05
CA LYS A 108 5.16 10.65 -12.65
C LYS A 108 3.89 9.97 -12.12
N PHE A 109 3.53 8.82 -12.69
CA PHE A 109 2.25 8.16 -12.37
C PHE A 109 2.10 7.78 -10.89
N MET A 110 3.21 7.51 -10.20
CA MET A 110 3.16 7.17 -8.77
C MET A 110 2.74 8.37 -7.91
N ASP A 111 2.96 9.59 -8.38
CA ASP A 111 2.47 10.79 -7.69
C ASP A 111 0.94 10.83 -7.69
N ASN A 112 0.31 10.42 -8.81
CA ASN A 112 -1.14 10.29 -8.90
C ASN A 112 -1.67 9.19 -7.98
N VAL A 113 -0.96 8.05 -7.93
CA VAL A 113 -1.32 6.94 -7.03
C VAL A 113 -1.32 7.42 -5.58
N LYS A 114 -0.27 8.11 -5.16
CA LYS A 114 -0.17 8.66 -3.82
C LYS A 114 -1.33 9.61 -3.50
N LYS A 115 -1.57 10.56 -4.38
CA LYS A 115 -2.64 11.56 -4.23
C LYS A 115 -4.01 10.90 -4.13
N ASP A 116 -4.31 9.97 -5.04
CA ASP A 116 -5.63 9.37 -5.15
C ASP A 116 -5.91 8.33 -4.06
N SER A 117 -4.85 7.74 -3.48
CA SER A 117 -5.00 6.67 -2.48
C SER A 117 -4.90 7.13 -1.03
N GLU A 118 -4.35 8.31 -0.76
CA GLU A 118 -3.98 8.75 0.58
C GLU A 118 -5.17 8.71 1.56
N VAL A 119 -6.26 9.40 1.24
CA VAL A 119 -7.44 9.47 2.12
C VAL A 119 -8.15 8.12 2.19
N ALA A 120 -8.35 7.47 1.05
CA ALA A 120 -9.07 6.20 0.99
C ALA A 120 -8.34 5.09 1.76
N SER A 121 -7.01 5.02 1.65
CA SER A 121 -6.22 4.02 2.39
C SER A 121 -6.24 4.29 3.90
N GLN A 122 -6.13 5.54 4.31
CA GLN A 122 -6.23 5.92 5.73
C GLN A 122 -7.59 5.55 6.30
N ASN A 123 -8.67 5.83 5.57
CA ASN A 123 -10.02 5.47 5.99
C ASN A 123 -10.20 3.97 6.11
N ALA A 124 -9.65 3.19 5.18
CA ALA A 124 -9.71 1.73 5.24
C ALA A 124 -8.95 1.19 6.45
N MET A 125 -7.76 1.72 6.72
CA MET A 125 -6.97 1.34 7.89
C MET A 125 -7.66 1.70 9.19
N GLN A 126 -8.26 2.90 9.26
CA GLN A 126 -8.99 3.36 10.43
C GLN A 126 -10.22 2.48 10.70
N SER A 127 -10.96 2.11 9.65
CA SER A 127 -12.10 1.22 9.74
C SER A 127 -11.72 -0.16 10.29
N GLU A 128 -10.63 -0.72 9.78
CA GLU A 128 -10.12 -2.03 10.23
C GLU A 128 -9.62 -1.96 11.68
N PHE A 129 -8.92 -0.89 12.03
CA PHE A 129 -8.49 -0.64 13.40
C PHE A 129 -9.68 -0.56 14.36
N ASN A 130 -10.71 0.17 14.00
CA ASN A 130 -11.93 0.28 14.80
C ASN A 130 -12.62 -1.08 14.96
N GLN A 131 -12.62 -1.90 13.92
CA GLN A 131 -13.17 -3.26 13.96
C GLN A 131 -12.39 -4.13 14.96
N ILE A 132 -11.06 -4.05 14.94
CA ILE A 132 -10.21 -4.79 15.87
C ILE A 132 -10.48 -4.35 17.32
N LEU A 133 -10.65 -3.06 17.55
CA LEU A 133 -11.00 -2.55 18.89
C LEU A 133 -12.34 -3.09 19.36
N ARG A 134 -13.35 -3.14 18.48
CA ARG A 134 -14.66 -3.73 18.81
C ARG A 134 -14.56 -5.23 19.14
N GLU A 135 -13.74 -5.97 18.40
CA GLU A 135 -13.48 -7.39 18.67
C GLU A 135 -12.82 -7.60 20.04
N LYS A 136 -12.05 -6.61 20.51
CA LYS A 136 -11.42 -6.62 21.84
C LYS A 136 -12.32 -6.07 22.94
N GLY A 137 -13.57 -5.72 22.63
CA GLY A 137 -14.55 -5.23 23.60
C GLY A 137 -14.49 -3.73 23.89
N LEU A 138 -13.93 -2.95 22.95
CA LEU A 138 -13.78 -1.49 23.15
C LEU A 138 -14.62 -0.64 22.22
#